data_ac086931aced855c59c44d10dfde0c31
#
_entry.id   ac086931aced855c59c44d10dfde0c31
#
_cell.length_a   1.000
_cell.length_b   1.000
_cell.length_c   1.000
_cell.angle_alpha   90.00
_cell.angle_beta   90.00
_cell.angle_gamma   90.00
#
_symmetry.space_group_name_H-M   'P 1'
#
loop_
_entity.id
_entity.type
_entity.pdbx_description
1 polymer ?
#
loop_
_entity_poly.entity_id
_entity_poly.type
_entity_poly.pdbx_seq_one_letter_code
_entity_poly.pdbx_strand_id
1 'polypeptide(L)'
;MLQMDQVTAIRHAVLGLGKSRRWTAKNFNVARGTVDNYVDEAVVPGKRRTSPRESPKTTAAAAALARLVEGTTVSRKQQLTAQRAWELLKQEGVDVSYTIVKEIVAARRRAAAEVFVPLTYKPGDLGEVDFFEVDVVVDGVKTVAWLFLMRLMSSSRDFCWLYARQDQTSFLDGHVRAFAHFGGAPQRIAYDNLKLAVKRHLVGSERELTARFLSTTSHYAFEADFCRPYEGHDKGGVESRGKNIRLQSMVPVPVGMSLDEVSMQVLADVEKRFWNKPDGAARWAHEEAALTTLPRLPFDPRKTDVATVVSSRSTVVVEGAMYSVPSLWARLTVTSHAGVDEIELVGPGRESIRRRRIPKGSSDIDYAAHYLAVLATKPQAVRQVADVLVAQLGGPFPAWWQRLLDDDNPRDAARKMARILRGIVDLGREECERRVARVFDNGEALSVVLMVESSTLTRPLSLVPSRFDFEIECTSVSHFDDLLMAAASVVGGAA
;
A
#
# COMPACT_ATOMS: atom_id res chain seq x y z
N MET A 1 -40.81 27.85 -34.81
CA MET A 1 -39.73 28.75 -34.37
C MET A 1 -39.23 29.44 -35.64
N LEU A 2 -39.13 30.75 -35.69
CA LEU A 2 -38.67 31.48 -36.88
C LEU A 2 -37.18 31.22 -37.11
N GLN A 3 -36.79 31.05 -38.36
CA GLN A 3 -35.37 30.95 -38.74
C GLN A 3 -34.73 32.33 -38.79
N MET A 4 -33.41 32.38 -38.75
CA MET A 4 -32.67 33.66 -38.69
C MET A 4 -32.98 34.58 -39.86
N ASP A 5 -33.14 34.03 -41.05
CA ASP A 5 -33.50 34.78 -42.27
C ASP A 5 -34.86 35.44 -42.17
N GLN A 6 -35.86 34.78 -41.62
CA GLN A 6 -37.20 35.33 -41.36
C GLN A 6 -37.15 36.45 -40.33
N VAL A 7 -36.34 36.28 -39.25
CA VAL A 7 -36.16 37.32 -38.24
C VAL A 7 -35.48 38.57 -38.84
N THR A 8 -34.46 38.38 -39.66
CA THR A 8 -33.76 39.43 -40.37
C THR A 8 -34.71 40.17 -41.30
N ALA A 9 -35.53 39.46 -42.07
CA ALA A 9 -36.53 40.05 -42.96
C ALA A 9 -37.61 40.85 -42.18
N ILE A 10 -38.09 40.34 -41.04
CA ILE A 10 -39.05 41.04 -40.17
C ILE A 10 -38.43 42.33 -39.64
N ARG A 11 -37.21 42.28 -39.13
CA ARG A 11 -36.51 43.46 -38.61
C ARG A 11 -36.25 44.48 -39.70
N HIS A 12 -35.80 44.04 -40.86
CA HIS A 12 -35.57 44.90 -42.01
C HIS A 12 -36.86 45.59 -42.48
N ALA A 13 -37.98 44.83 -42.52
CA ALA A 13 -39.28 45.41 -42.92
C ALA A 13 -39.74 46.52 -41.96
N VAL A 14 -39.53 46.36 -40.64
CA VAL A 14 -39.96 47.36 -39.66
C VAL A 14 -38.93 48.49 -39.50
N LEU A 15 -37.66 48.16 -39.27
CA LEU A 15 -36.61 49.13 -38.92
C LEU A 15 -35.95 49.73 -40.15
N GLY A 16 -35.84 49.05 -41.27
CA GLY A 16 -35.21 49.48 -42.49
C GLY A 16 -36.20 50.12 -43.48
N LEU A 17 -37.36 49.52 -43.69
CA LEU A 17 -38.35 49.92 -44.65
C LEU A 17 -39.52 50.71 -44.05
N GLY A 18 -39.53 50.93 -42.72
CA GLY A 18 -40.58 51.72 -42.03
C GLY A 18 -41.97 51.10 -42.10
N LYS A 19 -42.12 49.82 -42.40
CA LYS A 19 -43.46 49.21 -42.49
C LYS A 19 -44.05 49.05 -41.09
N SER A 20 -45.39 49.18 -40.98
CA SER A 20 -46.04 48.98 -39.67
C SER A 20 -45.93 47.55 -39.18
N ARG A 21 -45.79 47.37 -37.87
CA ARG A 21 -45.74 46.04 -37.23
C ARG A 21 -46.95 45.17 -37.56
N ARG A 22 -48.14 45.80 -37.77
CA ARG A 22 -49.36 45.11 -38.19
C ARG A 22 -49.27 44.60 -39.63
N TRP A 23 -48.69 45.38 -40.53
CA TRP A 23 -48.44 44.99 -41.89
C TRP A 23 -47.41 43.84 -41.94
N THR A 24 -46.30 43.97 -41.19
CA THR A 24 -45.25 42.97 -41.13
C THR A 24 -45.77 41.65 -40.56
N ALA A 25 -46.57 41.66 -39.51
CA ALA A 25 -47.21 40.50 -38.92
C ALA A 25 -48.08 39.75 -39.95
N LYS A 26 -48.89 40.48 -40.72
CA LYS A 26 -49.75 39.93 -41.77
C LYS A 26 -48.92 39.38 -42.93
N ASN A 27 -47.90 40.12 -43.38
CA ASN A 27 -47.12 39.75 -44.58
C ASN A 27 -46.21 38.53 -44.33
N PHE A 28 -45.67 38.37 -43.14
CA PHE A 28 -44.83 37.24 -42.76
C PHE A 28 -45.57 36.12 -42.04
N ASN A 29 -46.92 36.22 -41.99
CA ASN A 29 -47.81 35.25 -41.35
C ASN A 29 -47.37 34.87 -39.92
N VAL A 30 -47.07 35.85 -39.08
CA VAL A 30 -46.67 35.70 -37.69
C VAL A 30 -47.54 36.54 -36.77
N ALA A 31 -47.64 36.15 -35.51
CA ALA A 31 -48.36 36.94 -34.52
C ALA A 31 -47.67 38.31 -34.30
N ARG A 32 -48.46 39.39 -34.07
CA ARG A 32 -47.94 40.73 -33.84
C ARG A 32 -46.96 40.77 -32.67
N GLY A 33 -47.27 40.05 -31.55
CA GLY A 33 -46.35 39.92 -30.43
C GLY A 33 -45.00 39.25 -30.79
N THR A 34 -44.96 38.42 -31.82
CA THR A 34 -43.73 37.84 -32.34
C THR A 34 -42.89 38.91 -33.06
N VAL A 35 -43.54 39.82 -33.82
CA VAL A 35 -42.86 40.95 -34.46
C VAL A 35 -42.33 41.91 -33.38
N ASP A 36 -43.15 42.24 -32.38
CA ASP A 36 -42.76 43.10 -31.27
C ASP A 36 -41.52 42.55 -30.53
N ASN A 37 -41.51 41.25 -30.19
CA ASN A 37 -40.38 40.60 -29.51
C ASN A 37 -39.08 40.68 -30.30
N TYR A 38 -39.13 40.48 -31.62
CA TYR A 38 -37.92 40.49 -32.45
C TYR A 38 -37.46 41.92 -32.84
N VAL A 39 -38.36 42.88 -32.83
CA VAL A 39 -38.02 44.28 -33.15
C VAL A 39 -37.53 45.04 -31.92
N ASP A 40 -38.22 44.87 -30.78
CA ASP A 40 -37.93 45.64 -29.55
C ASP A 40 -36.88 45.00 -28.66
N GLU A 41 -36.90 43.66 -28.52
CA GLU A 41 -36.07 42.97 -27.52
C GLU A 41 -34.75 42.39 -28.09
N ALA A 42 -34.46 42.50 -29.38
CA ALA A 42 -33.28 41.91 -30.02
C ALA A 42 -33.05 40.41 -29.63
N VAL A 43 -34.14 39.65 -29.50
CA VAL A 43 -34.08 38.22 -29.06
C VAL A 43 -33.41 37.39 -30.12
N VAL A 44 -32.37 36.65 -29.75
CA VAL A 44 -31.71 35.70 -30.65
C VAL A 44 -32.66 34.56 -30.97
N PRO A 45 -32.94 34.25 -32.26
CA PRO A 45 -33.80 33.12 -32.62
C PRO A 45 -33.29 31.82 -32.00
N GLY A 46 -34.21 31.01 -31.45
CA GLY A 46 -33.88 29.74 -30.83
C GLY A 46 -33.55 29.76 -29.35
N LYS A 47 -33.27 30.91 -28.73
CA LYS A 47 -33.16 31.00 -27.27
C LYS A 47 -34.51 31.36 -26.66
N ARG A 48 -35.21 30.36 -26.10
CA ARG A 48 -36.28 30.62 -25.16
C ARG A 48 -35.68 31.27 -23.90
N ARG A 49 -36.16 32.44 -23.49
CA ARG A 49 -35.97 32.90 -22.11
C ARG A 49 -36.67 31.92 -21.20
N THR A 50 -35.93 31.00 -20.63
CA THR A 50 -36.42 30.16 -19.54
C THR A 50 -36.22 30.90 -18.23
N SER A 51 -37.03 31.95 -17.97
CA SER A 51 -37.34 32.26 -16.58
C SER A 51 -38.13 31.06 -16.06
N PRO A 52 -37.65 30.37 -15.03
CA PRO A 52 -38.45 29.31 -14.40
C PRO A 52 -39.75 30.00 -13.92
N ARG A 53 -40.89 29.61 -14.48
CA ARG A 53 -42.18 30.07 -13.99
C ARG A 53 -42.35 29.39 -12.64
N GLU A 54 -42.26 30.15 -11.54
CA GLU A 54 -42.52 29.61 -10.21
C GLU A 54 -43.95 29.06 -10.16
N SER A 55 -44.05 27.76 -10.05
CA SER A 55 -45.33 27.07 -9.87
C SER A 55 -45.74 27.18 -8.40
N PRO A 56 -46.92 27.78 -8.09
CA PRO A 56 -47.39 27.85 -6.69
C PRO A 56 -47.39 26.51 -5.97
N LYS A 57 -47.66 25.40 -6.69
CA LYS A 57 -47.60 24.04 -6.14
C LYS A 57 -46.15 23.62 -5.79
N THR A 58 -45.18 24.01 -6.58
CA THR A 58 -43.75 23.70 -6.30
C THR A 58 -43.26 24.47 -5.08
N THR A 59 -43.64 25.77 -4.98
CA THR A 59 -43.26 26.62 -3.85
C THR A 59 -43.90 26.12 -2.54
N ALA A 60 -45.19 25.78 -2.56
CA ALA A 60 -45.88 25.22 -1.41
C ALA A 60 -45.28 23.88 -0.95
N ALA A 61 -44.97 22.97 -1.87
CA ALA A 61 -44.35 21.71 -1.57
C ALA A 61 -42.93 21.87 -1.01
N ALA A 62 -42.15 22.81 -1.55
CA ALA A 62 -40.81 23.10 -1.05
C ALA A 62 -40.83 23.68 0.37
N ALA A 63 -41.83 24.57 0.70
CA ALA A 63 -42.03 25.11 2.03
C ALA A 63 -42.48 24.04 3.04
N ALA A 64 -43.41 23.16 2.65
CA ALA A 64 -43.83 22.04 3.47
C ALA A 64 -42.67 21.08 3.77
N LEU A 65 -41.87 20.74 2.75
CA LEU A 65 -40.72 19.87 2.92
C LEU A 65 -39.65 20.53 3.80
N ALA A 66 -39.43 21.82 3.70
CA ALA A 66 -38.51 22.56 4.57
C ALA A 66 -38.90 22.43 6.03
N ARG A 67 -40.17 22.62 6.38
CA ARG A 67 -40.71 22.45 7.76
C ARG A 67 -40.53 21.04 8.30
N LEU A 68 -40.78 20.01 7.49
CA LEU A 68 -40.65 18.60 7.88
C LEU A 68 -39.22 18.18 8.21
N VAL A 69 -38.23 18.89 7.67
CA VAL A 69 -36.81 18.57 7.84
C VAL A 69 -36.07 19.62 8.67
N GLU A 70 -36.77 20.65 9.16
CA GLU A 70 -36.21 21.71 9.98
C GLU A 70 -35.72 21.13 11.33
N GLY A 71 -34.49 21.47 11.75
CA GLY A 71 -33.90 21.00 13.02
C GLY A 71 -33.30 19.59 13.00
N THR A 72 -33.42 18.84 11.91
CA THR A 72 -32.80 17.50 11.81
C THR A 72 -31.44 17.55 11.14
N THR A 73 -30.36 17.53 11.94
CA THR A 73 -29.01 17.27 11.43
C THR A 73 -28.85 15.76 11.20
N VAL A 74 -28.97 15.32 9.97
CA VAL A 74 -28.89 13.89 9.63
C VAL A 74 -27.53 13.54 9.09
N SER A 75 -26.98 12.40 9.49
CA SER A 75 -25.74 11.87 8.94
C SER A 75 -25.87 11.66 7.42
N ARG A 76 -24.76 11.71 6.70
CA ARG A 76 -24.70 11.48 5.23
C ARG A 76 -25.36 10.16 4.81
N LYS A 77 -25.42 9.17 5.72
CA LYS A 77 -26.05 7.85 5.49
C LYS A 77 -27.57 7.85 5.64
N GLN A 78 -28.16 8.90 6.29
CA GLN A 78 -29.60 9.01 6.56
C GLN A 78 -30.25 10.17 5.79
N GLN A 79 -29.74 10.55 4.65
CA GLN A 79 -30.29 11.65 3.85
C GLN A 79 -31.69 11.32 3.32
N LEU A 80 -32.56 12.33 3.34
CA LEU A 80 -33.91 12.22 2.81
C LEU A 80 -33.90 11.88 1.32
N THR A 81 -34.53 10.76 0.95
CA THR A 81 -34.73 10.37 -0.45
C THR A 81 -35.93 11.09 -1.06
N ALA A 82 -35.94 11.24 -2.39
CA ALA A 82 -37.08 11.86 -3.07
C ALA A 82 -38.39 11.05 -2.88
N GLN A 83 -38.28 9.71 -2.81
CA GLN A 83 -39.38 8.82 -2.53
C GLN A 83 -39.97 9.10 -1.14
N ARG A 84 -39.13 9.13 -0.11
CA ARG A 84 -39.56 9.40 1.26
C ARG A 84 -40.13 10.81 1.44
N ALA A 85 -39.52 11.82 0.76
CA ALA A 85 -40.03 13.16 0.73
C ALA A 85 -41.44 13.26 0.13
N TRP A 86 -41.68 12.53 -0.96
CA TRP A 86 -43.00 12.47 -1.59
C TRP A 86 -44.07 11.80 -0.68
N GLU A 87 -43.70 10.70 -0.02
CA GLU A 87 -44.59 10.04 0.94
C GLU A 87 -44.96 10.95 2.11
N LEU A 88 -44.01 11.68 2.67
CA LEU A 88 -44.22 12.64 3.75
C LEU A 88 -45.14 13.78 3.32
N LEU A 89 -44.93 14.38 2.16
CA LEU A 89 -45.76 15.44 1.61
C LEU A 89 -47.20 14.96 1.37
N LYS A 90 -47.37 13.72 0.92
CA LYS A 90 -48.68 13.11 0.73
C LYS A 90 -49.40 12.88 2.05
N GLN A 91 -48.67 12.51 3.11
CA GLN A 91 -49.24 12.38 4.48
C GLN A 91 -49.69 13.74 5.04
N GLU A 92 -48.98 14.82 4.70
CA GLU A 92 -49.35 16.21 5.04
C GLU A 92 -50.47 16.78 4.15
N GLY A 93 -51.03 16.00 3.23
CA GLY A 93 -52.10 16.45 2.33
C GLY A 93 -51.67 17.34 1.18
N VAL A 94 -50.35 17.42 0.91
CA VAL A 94 -49.82 18.21 -0.20
C VAL A 94 -49.82 17.39 -1.49
N ASP A 95 -50.75 17.69 -2.40
CA ASP A 95 -50.89 16.99 -3.68
C ASP A 95 -49.89 17.49 -4.71
N VAL A 96 -48.75 16.77 -4.83
CA VAL A 96 -47.69 17.02 -5.80
C VAL A 96 -47.21 15.75 -6.48
N SER A 97 -46.83 15.87 -7.75
CA SER A 97 -46.23 14.73 -8.48
C SER A 97 -44.82 14.40 -7.94
N TYR A 98 -44.46 13.09 -8.01
CA TYR A 98 -43.12 12.62 -7.64
C TYR A 98 -42.01 13.35 -8.41
N THR A 99 -42.24 13.71 -9.66
CA THR A 99 -41.25 14.47 -10.50
C THR A 99 -40.92 15.81 -9.87
N ILE A 100 -41.93 16.56 -9.42
CA ILE A 100 -41.71 17.86 -8.76
C ILE A 100 -40.93 17.66 -7.46
N VAL A 101 -41.27 16.66 -6.65
CA VAL A 101 -40.56 16.38 -5.40
C VAL A 101 -39.10 16.00 -5.66
N LYS A 102 -38.84 15.20 -6.71
CA LYS A 102 -37.49 14.86 -7.15
C LYS A 102 -36.65 16.09 -7.50
N GLU A 103 -37.26 17.06 -8.20
CA GLU A 103 -36.62 18.34 -8.55
C GLU A 103 -36.35 19.19 -7.30
N ILE A 104 -37.30 19.30 -6.37
CA ILE A 104 -37.14 20.03 -5.10
C ILE A 104 -36.01 19.41 -4.27
N VAL A 105 -35.97 18.09 -4.10
CA VAL A 105 -34.91 17.40 -3.36
C VAL A 105 -33.55 17.58 -4.05
N ALA A 106 -33.51 17.49 -5.38
CA ALA A 106 -32.29 17.74 -6.15
C ALA A 106 -31.79 19.19 -6.03
N ALA A 107 -32.70 20.18 -6.07
CA ALA A 107 -32.38 21.59 -5.88
C ALA A 107 -31.85 21.84 -4.46
N ARG A 108 -32.49 21.28 -3.44
CA ARG A 108 -32.04 21.36 -2.04
C ARG A 108 -30.67 20.74 -1.84
N ARG A 109 -30.41 19.57 -2.43
CA ARG A 109 -29.08 18.94 -2.39
C ARG A 109 -28.02 19.78 -3.07
N ARG A 110 -28.35 20.42 -4.20
CA ARG A 110 -27.44 21.35 -4.89
C ARG A 110 -27.16 22.62 -4.06
N ALA A 111 -28.18 23.17 -3.42
CA ALA A 111 -28.01 24.33 -2.55
C ALA A 111 -27.20 24.03 -1.28
N ALA A 112 -27.33 22.82 -0.76
CA ALA A 112 -26.57 22.34 0.40
C ALA A 112 -25.23 21.71 -0.01
N ALA A 113 -24.95 21.59 -1.31
CA ALA A 113 -23.67 21.05 -1.80
C ALA A 113 -22.56 22.04 -1.46
N GLU A 114 -21.51 21.51 -0.86
CA GLU A 114 -20.31 22.27 -0.57
C GLU A 114 -19.65 22.73 -1.86
N VAL A 115 -19.23 23.98 -1.89
CA VAL A 115 -18.48 24.54 -3.01
C VAL A 115 -17.00 24.35 -2.74
N PHE A 116 -16.35 23.52 -3.53
CA PHE A 116 -14.90 23.35 -3.45
C PHE A 116 -14.19 24.52 -4.17
N VAL A 117 -13.26 25.13 -3.46
CA VAL A 117 -12.38 26.14 -4.07
C VAL A 117 -11.30 25.39 -4.87
N PRO A 118 -11.11 25.70 -6.17
CA PRO A 118 -10.01 25.14 -6.93
C PRO A 118 -8.67 25.54 -6.31
N LEU A 119 -7.93 24.58 -5.77
CA LEU A 119 -6.62 24.81 -5.19
C LEU A 119 -5.54 24.71 -6.26
N THR A 120 -4.58 25.60 -6.20
CA THR A 120 -3.36 25.56 -7.01
C THR A 120 -2.18 25.20 -6.11
N TYR A 121 -1.38 24.24 -6.54
CA TYR A 121 -0.24 23.75 -5.78
C TYR A 121 1.06 24.18 -6.44
N LYS A 122 2.04 24.58 -5.65
CA LYS A 122 3.38 24.89 -6.14
C LYS A 122 4.11 23.61 -6.52
N PRO A 123 4.94 23.61 -7.58
CA PRO A 123 5.78 22.48 -7.90
C PRO A 123 6.69 22.08 -6.73
N GLY A 124 6.84 20.79 -6.49
CA GLY A 124 7.68 20.23 -5.43
C GLY A 124 7.22 20.47 -4.00
N ASP A 125 6.09 21.17 -3.78
CA ASP A 125 5.64 21.53 -2.43
C ASP A 125 4.92 20.38 -1.73
N LEU A 126 3.85 19.84 -2.30
CA LEU A 126 2.94 18.92 -1.61
C LEU A 126 2.76 17.58 -2.32
N GLY A 127 2.97 16.51 -1.56
CA GLY A 127 2.48 15.16 -1.86
C GLY A 127 1.32 14.77 -0.96
N GLU A 128 0.43 13.92 -1.44
CA GLU A 128 -0.61 13.27 -0.62
C GLU A 128 -0.44 11.76 -0.68
N VAL A 129 -0.58 11.09 0.48
CA VAL A 129 -0.45 9.64 0.61
C VAL A 129 -1.74 9.03 1.11
N ASP A 130 -2.13 7.91 0.49
CA ASP A 130 -3.22 7.05 0.92
C ASP A 130 -2.80 5.58 0.87
N PHE A 131 -3.41 4.72 1.71
CA PHE A 131 -3.08 3.31 1.80
C PHE A 131 -4.34 2.49 2.08
N PHE A 132 -4.87 1.82 1.07
CA PHE A 132 -6.19 1.21 1.10
C PHE A 132 -6.25 -0.19 0.48
N GLU A 133 -7.28 -0.96 0.84
CA GLU A 133 -7.50 -2.33 0.34
C GLU A 133 -7.98 -2.36 -1.11
N VAL A 134 -7.49 -3.38 -1.84
CA VAL A 134 -7.90 -3.73 -3.19
C VAL A 134 -7.88 -5.25 -3.39
N ASP A 135 -8.72 -5.75 -4.31
CA ASP A 135 -8.69 -7.14 -4.74
C ASP A 135 -7.69 -7.34 -5.89
N VAL A 136 -6.91 -8.41 -5.84
CA VAL A 136 -5.98 -8.86 -6.88
C VAL A 136 -6.03 -10.38 -7.02
N VAL A 137 -5.52 -10.92 -8.12
CA VAL A 137 -5.30 -12.37 -8.29
C VAL A 137 -3.81 -12.62 -8.40
N VAL A 138 -3.25 -13.38 -7.46
CA VAL A 138 -1.83 -13.74 -7.42
C VAL A 138 -1.72 -15.26 -7.48
N ASP A 139 -0.97 -15.76 -8.47
CA ASP A 139 -0.81 -17.21 -8.70
C ASP A 139 -2.15 -17.95 -8.74
N GLY A 140 -3.13 -17.37 -9.46
CA GLY A 140 -4.48 -17.90 -9.59
C GLY A 140 -5.38 -17.77 -8.36
N VAL A 141 -4.87 -17.23 -7.24
CA VAL A 141 -5.62 -17.08 -5.99
C VAL A 141 -6.08 -15.64 -5.81
N LYS A 142 -7.40 -15.45 -5.65
CA LYS A 142 -7.95 -14.14 -5.30
C LYS A 142 -7.49 -13.73 -3.89
N THR A 143 -6.81 -12.60 -3.79
CA THR A 143 -6.17 -12.12 -2.57
C THR A 143 -6.51 -10.65 -2.35
N VAL A 144 -6.69 -10.26 -1.09
CA VAL A 144 -6.77 -8.85 -0.69
C VAL A 144 -5.36 -8.32 -0.51
N ALA A 145 -5.04 -7.23 -1.19
CA ALA A 145 -3.79 -6.51 -1.08
C ALA A 145 -4.03 -5.06 -0.63
N TRP A 146 -2.98 -4.41 -0.19
CA TRP A 146 -2.99 -3.01 0.23
C TRP A 146 -2.27 -2.17 -0.82
N LEU A 147 -2.97 -1.22 -1.42
CA LEU A 147 -2.38 -0.29 -2.39
C LEU A 147 -1.89 0.95 -1.67
N PHE A 148 -0.57 1.15 -1.65
CA PHE A 148 0.05 2.42 -1.32
C PHE A 148 -0.07 3.34 -2.54
N LEU A 149 -0.54 4.55 -2.32
CA LEU A 149 -0.69 5.59 -3.34
C LEU A 149 -0.04 6.87 -2.84
N MET A 150 0.89 7.44 -3.62
CA MET A 150 1.42 8.78 -3.43
C MET A 150 1.12 9.61 -4.67
N ARG A 151 0.57 10.81 -4.47
CA ARG A 151 0.27 11.78 -5.52
C ARG A 151 1.04 13.06 -5.29
N LEU A 152 1.78 13.53 -6.28
CA LEU A 152 2.31 14.89 -6.30
C LEU A 152 1.23 15.86 -6.75
N MET A 153 0.93 16.87 -5.94
CA MET A 153 -0.29 17.67 -6.11
C MET A 153 -0.21 18.66 -7.27
N SER A 154 0.96 19.21 -7.57
CA SER A 154 1.13 20.17 -8.67
C SER A 154 1.04 19.50 -10.03
N SER A 155 1.84 18.46 -10.30
CA SER A 155 1.80 17.71 -11.56
C SER A 155 0.59 16.79 -11.69
N SER A 156 0.05 16.34 -10.58
CA SER A 156 -0.92 15.24 -10.49
C SER A 156 -0.38 13.91 -11.02
N ARG A 157 0.94 13.67 -10.85
CA ARG A 157 1.58 12.40 -11.10
C ARG A 157 1.42 11.49 -9.89
N ASP A 158 1.12 10.24 -10.16
CA ASP A 158 0.83 9.25 -9.13
C ASP A 158 1.89 8.14 -9.13
N PHE A 159 2.26 7.66 -7.97
CA PHE A 159 2.97 6.40 -7.77
C PHE A 159 2.06 5.47 -6.97
N CYS A 160 2.01 4.19 -7.34
CA CYS A 160 1.28 3.18 -6.58
C CYS A 160 2.03 1.86 -6.53
N TRP A 161 1.90 1.14 -5.40
CA TRP A 161 2.51 -0.17 -5.18
C TRP A 161 1.65 -1.02 -4.25
N LEU A 162 1.61 -2.32 -4.49
CA LEU A 162 0.79 -3.27 -3.73
C LEU A 162 1.61 -3.97 -2.65
N TYR A 163 0.99 -4.17 -1.50
CA TYR A 163 1.58 -4.83 -0.35
C TYR A 163 0.63 -5.90 0.20
N ALA A 164 1.21 -6.99 0.70
CA ALA A 164 0.44 -8.04 1.37
C ALA A 164 -0.11 -7.59 2.74
N ARG A 165 0.44 -6.52 3.32
CA ARG A 165 0.10 -6.04 4.68
C ARG A 165 0.08 -4.52 4.74
N GLN A 166 -0.83 -3.98 5.54
CA GLN A 166 -0.82 -2.58 5.93
C GLN A 166 -0.05 -2.43 7.25
N ASP A 167 1.28 -2.47 7.17
CA ASP A 167 2.14 -2.25 8.33
C ASP A 167 3.13 -1.10 8.11
N GLN A 168 3.85 -0.71 9.16
CA GLN A 168 4.79 0.39 9.09
C GLN A 168 5.93 0.13 8.10
N THR A 169 6.40 -1.09 7.97
CA THR A 169 7.47 -1.45 7.03
C THR A 169 7.02 -1.25 5.58
N SER A 170 5.81 -1.74 5.22
CA SER A 170 5.21 -1.53 3.90
C SER A 170 4.95 -0.05 3.62
N PHE A 171 4.50 0.69 4.64
CA PHE A 171 4.26 2.13 4.53
C PHE A 171 5.54 2.91 4.24
N LEU A 172 6.64 2.63 4.96
CA LEU A 172 7.92 3.28 4.73
C LEU A 172 8.56 2.86 3.40
N ASP A 173 8.45 1.58 3.03
CA ASP A 173 8.90 1.08 1.72
C ASP A 173 8.17 1.77 0.56
N GLY A 174 6.87 2.02 0.71
CA GLY A 174 6.08 2.80 -0.24
C GLY A 174 6.64 4.19 -0.49
N HIS A 175 7.11 4.89 0.55
CA HIS A 175 7.77 6.18 0.39
C HIS A 175 9.10 6.07 -0.34
N VAL A 176 9.94 5.09 0.07
CA VAL A 176 11.24 4.85 -0.57
C VAL A 176 11.08 4.59 -2.06
N ARG A 177 10.14 3.73 -2.44
CA ARG A 177 9.83 3.42 -3.85
C ARG A 177 9.25 4.62 -4.59
N ALA A 178 8.34 5.38 -3.97
CA ALA A 178 7.74 6.56 -4.56
C ALA A 178 8.78 7.65 -4.86
N PHE A 179 9.66 7.93 -3.90
CA PHE A 179 10.72 8.92 -4.09
C PHE A 179 11.73 8.48 -5.17
N ALA A 180 12.11 7.21 -5.18
CA ALA A 180 12.94 6.66 -6.25
C ALA A 180 12.27 6.77 -7.62
N HIS A 181 10.96 6.51 -7.71
CA HIS A 181 10.17 6.63 -8.93
C HIS A 181 10.07 8.08 -9.44
N PHE A 182 9.89 9.04 -8.52
CA PHE A 182 9.83 10.46 -8.87
C PHE A 182 11.22 11.09 -9.07
N GLY A 183 12.30 10.43 -8.63
CA GLY A 183 13.65 11.00 -8.66
C GLY A 183 13.88 12.09 -7.63
N GLY A 184 12.96 12.32 -6.70
CA GLY A 184 13.03 13.34 -5.66
C GLY A 184 11.90 13.23 -4.66
N ALA A 185 11.95 14.03 -3.59
CA ALA A 185 10.93 14.10 -2.56
C ALA A 185 10.23 15.47 -2.54
N PRO A 186 8.90 15.57 -2.34
CA PRO A 186 8.23 16.83 -2.13
C PRO A 186 8.62 17.42 -0.75
N GLN A 187 8.47 18.74 -0.58
CA GLN A 187 8.80 19.42 0.68
C GLN A 187 7.87 19.00 1.83
N ARG A 188 6.61 18.75 1.52
CA ARG A 188 5.59 18.33 2.50
C ARG A 188 4.78 17.15 1.98
N ILE A 189 4.31 16.31 2.90
CA ILE A 189 3.42 15.19 2.54
C ILE A 189 2.23 15.19 3.50
N ALA A 190 1.03 15.25 2.93
CA ALA A 190 -0.20 15.17 3.68
C ALA A 190 -0.66 13.71 3.86
N TYR A 191 -1.01 13.37 5.10
CA TYR A 191 -1.49 12.05 5.49
C TYR A 191 -2.90 12.14 6.06
N ASP A 192 -3.75 11.21 5.70
CA ASP A 192 -4.91 10.93 6.51
C ASP A 192 -4.46 10.20 7.80
N ASN A 193 -5.25 10.27 8.83
CA ASN A 193 -5.02 9.81 10.19
C ASN A 193 -4.38 8.39 10.31
N LEU A 194 -3.24 8.18 9.65
CA LEU A 194 -2.55 6.89 9.53
C LEU A 194 -1.91 6.49 10.85
N LYS A 195 -2.49 5.49 11.52
CA LYS A 195 -1.94 4.86 12.74
C LYS A 195 -0.50 4.34 12.55
N LEU A 196 -0.07 4.13 11.31
CA LEU A 196 1.28 3.62 10.96
C LEU A 196 2.39 4.67 11.18
N ALA A 197 2.07 5.96 11.03
CA ALA A 197 3.00 7.06 11.26
C ALA A 197 2.93 7.58 12.70
N VAL A 198 1.80 7.38 13.40
CA VAL A 198 1.48 8.00 14.68
C VAL A 198 1.50 6.97 15.79
N LYS A 199 2.29 7.21 16.84
CA LYS A 199 2.36 6.39 18.05
C LYS A 199 1.22 6.72 19.02
N ARG A 200 0.89 7.99 19.17
CA ARG A 200 -0.15 8.48 20.07
C ARG A 200 -0.82 9.73 19.51
N HIS A 201 -2.14 9.78 19.56
CA HIS A 201 -2.92 10.99 19.30
C HIS A 201 -2.93 11.84 20.59
N LEU A 202 -2.44 13.06 20.50
CA LEU A 202 -2.50 14.05 21.57
C LEU A 202 -3.75 14.93 21.40
N VAL A 203 -3.97 15.87 22.32
CA VAL A 203 -5.12 16.78 22.25
C VAL A 203 -4.93 17.77 21.07
N GLY A 204 -5.93 17.91 20.23
CA GLY A 204 -5.88 18.78 19.05
C GLY A 204 -5.23 18.13 17.82
N SER A 205 -4.38 18.90 17.12
CA SER A 205 -3.66 18.44 15.92
C SER A 205 -2.30 17.78 16.23
N GLU A 206 -1.84 17.84 17.48
CA GLU A 206 -0.55 17.31 17.88
C GLU A 206 -0.55 15.78 17.95
N ARG A 207 0.54 15.16 17.50
CA ARG A 207 0.71 13.71 17.43
C ARG A 207 2.15 13.33 17.76
N GLU A 208 2.31 12.24 18.52
CA GLU A 208 3.61 11.62 18.75
C GLU A 208 3.90 10.66 17.58
N LEU A 209 4.87 11.02 16.76
CA LEU A 209 5.29 10.21 15.60
C LEU A 209 6.16 9.03 16.04
N THR A 210 6.15 7.97 15.28
CA THR A 210 7.04 6.83 15.53
C THR A 210 8.49 7.21 15.18
N ALA A 211 9.46 6.70 15.94
CA ALA A 211 10.88 7.00 15.71
C ALA A 211 11.33 6.65 14.27
N ARG A 212 10.85 5.54 13.72
CA ARG A 212 11.17 5.13 12.35
C ARG A 212 10.60 6.10 11.30
N PHE A 213 9.39 6.59 11.52
CA PHE A 213 8.79 7.59 10.62
C PHE A 213 9.55 8.92 10.70
N LEU A 214 9.89 9.37 11.90
CA LEU A 214 10.74 10.57 12.10
C LEU A 214 12.11 10.41 11.43
N SER A 215 12.73 9.23 11.51
CA SER A 215 13.98 8.95 10.79
C SER A 215 13.80 9.05 9.28
N THR A 216 12.65 8.61 8.74
CA THR A 216 12.34 8.69 7.31
C THR A 216 12.13 10.15 6.88
N THR A 217 11.35 10.94 7.63
CA THR A 217 11.15 12.37 7.33
C THR A 217 12.45 13.14 7.36
N SER A 218 13.31 12.87 8.35
CA SER A 218 14.64 13.48 8.46
C SER A 218 15.57 13.06 7.32
N HIS A 219 15.55 11.77 6.93
CA HIS A 219 16.40 11.23 5.86
C HIS A 219 16.12 11.89 4.50
N TYR A 220 14.84 12.09 4.16
CA TYR A 220 14.41 12.69 2.89
C TYR A 220 14.09 14.19 2.99
N ALA A 221 14.24 14.78 4.17
CA ALA A 221 14.04 16.19 4.48
C ALA A 221 12.66 16.73 4.06
N PHE A 222 11.59 15.98 4.34
CA PHE A 222 10.21 16.42 4.12
C PHE A 222 9.45 16.61 5.43
N GLU A 223 8.46 17.51 5.41
CA GLU A 223 7.54 17.75 6.52
C GLU A 223 6.30 16.87 6.39
N ALA A 224 5.84 16.33 7.51
CA ALA A 224 4.63 15.51 7.55
C ALA A 224 3.43 16.33 8.04
N ASP A 225 2.46 16.55 7.17
CA ASP A 225 1.21 17.22 7.47
C ASP A 225 0.11 16.17 7.71
N PHE A 226 -0.59 16.28 8.83
CA PHE A 226 -1.69 15.36 9.15
C PHE A 226 -3.03 16.11 9.10
N CYS A 227 -3.96 15.62 8.29
CA CYS A 227 -5.30 16.16 8.23
C CYS A 227 -5.99 16.12 9.60
N ARG A 228 -6.82 17.12 9.88
CA ARG A 228 -7.59 17.18 11.13
C ARG A 228 -8.59 16.04 11.20
N PRO A 229 -8.81 15.45 12.39
CA PRO A 229 -9.85 14.44 12.56
C PRO A 229 -11.21 15.03 12.15
N TYR A 230 -11.97 14.30 11.32
CA TYR A 230 -13.32 14.66 10.85
C TYR A 230 -13.45 15.79 9.81
N GLU A 231 -12.39 16.42 9.36
CA GLU A 231 -12.41 17.37 8.25
C GLU A 231 -11.91 16.70 6.96
N GLY A 232 -12.73 15.84 6.37
CA GLY A 232 -12.44 15.13 5.10
C GLY A 232 -12.28 16.06 3.89
N HIS A 233 -12.49 17.37 4.07
CA HIS A 233 -12.40 18.39 3.03
C HIS A 233 -10.96 18.80 2.74
N ASP A 234 -10.04 18.61 3.70
CA ASP A 234 -8.63 18.95 3.53
C ASP A 234 -7.89 18.02 2.57
N LYS A 235 -8.47 16.86 2.21
CA LYS A 235 -7.84 15.78 1.44
C LYS A 235 -8.64 15.36 0.18
N GLY A 236 -9.21 16.32 -0.55
CA GLY A 236 -10.04 16.00 -1.72
C GLY A 236 -9.31 15.35 -2.90
N GLY A 237 -7.99 15.48 -2.98
CA GLY A 237 -7.21 15.06 -4.15
C GLY A 237 -6.96 13.55 -4.20
N VAL A 238 -6.37 12.96 -3.15
CA VAL A 238 -5.95 11.57 -3.14
C VAL A 238 -7.10 10.59 -2.90
N GLU A 239 -8.09 10.93 -2.07
CA GLU A 239 -9.27 10.08 -1.82
C GLU A 239 -10.08 9.88 -3.10
N SER A 240 -10.33 10.96 -3.84
CA SER A 240 -10.94 10.91 -5.17
C SER A 240 -10.07 10.11 -6.15
N ARG A 241 -8.74 10.22 -6.07
CA ARG A 241 -7.82 9.50 -6.93
C ARG A 241 -7.75 8.01 -6.62
N GLY A 242 -7.74 7.63 -5.34
CA GLY A 242 -7.82 6.23 -4.92
C GLY A 242 -9.06 5.53 -5.49
N LYS A 243 -10.22 6.19 -5.45
CA LYS A 243 -11.44 5.71 -6.11
C LYS A 243 -11.27 5.57 -7.62
N ASN A 244 -10.64 6.55 -8.28
CA ASN A 244 -10.42 6.51 -9.73
C ASN A 244 -9.45 5.38 -10.12
N ILE A 245 -8.38 5.12 -9.35
CA ILE A 245 -7.46 4.00 -9.59
C ILE A 245 -8.19 2.68 -9.46
N ARG A 246 -9.01 2.49 -8.40
CA ARG A 246 -9.85 1.28 -8.27
C ARG A 246 -10.74 1.04 -9.48
N LEU A 247 -11.34 2.10 -10.04
CA LEU A 247 -12.28 1.97 -11.17
C LEU A 247 -11.61 1.87 -12.52
N GLN A 248 -10.41 2.43 -12.69
CA GLN A 248 -9.76 2.55 -13.99
C GLN A 248 -8.61 1.57 -14.21
N SER A 249 -7.84 1.26 -13.15
CA SER A 249 -6.64 0.44 -13.25
C SER A 249 -6.76 -0.90 -12.51
N MET A 250 -7.81 -1.05 -11.65
CA MET A 250 -8.08 -2.29 -10.92
C MET A 250 -9.32 -3.04 -11.45
N VAL A 251 -9.89 -2.61 -12.60
CA VAL A 251 -11.01 -3.28 -13.27
C VAL A 251 -10.65 -3.47 -14.74
N PRO A 252 -10.64 -4.73 -15.24
CA PRO A 252 -10.84 -6.00 -14.51
C PRO A 252 -9.80 -6.19 -13.40
N VAL A 253 -10.09 -7.10 -12.44
CA VAL A 253 -9.16 -7.39 -11.33
C VAL A 253 -7.82 -7.83 -11.92
N PRO A 254 -6.71 -7.15 -11.58
CA PRO A 254 -5.41 -7.46 -12.15
C PRO A 254 -4.89 -8.82 -11.67
N VAL A 255 -4.18 -9.53 -12.57
CA VAL A 255 -3.70 -10.90 -12.38
C VAL A 255 -2.20 -10.94 -12.64
N GLY A 256 -1.45 -11.64 -11.79
CA GLY A 256 -0.02 -11.88 -11.96
C GLY A 256 0.46 -13.04 -11.09
N MET A 257 1.73 -13.42 -11.26
CA MET A 257 2.36 -14.47 -10.47
C MET A 257 2.83 -13.98 -9.11
N SER A 258 3.02 -12.66 -8.94
CA SER A 258 3.43 -12.03 -7.68
C SER A 258 2.77 -10.67 -7.52
N LEU A 259 2.76 -10.15 -6.27
CA LEU A 259 2.30 -8.76 -6.00
C LEU A 259 3.18 -7.72 -6.70
N ASP A 260 4.47 -7.98 -6.84
CA ASP A 260 5.38 -7.06 -7.54
C ASP A 260 5.05 -6.98 -9.03
N GLU A 261 4.74 -8.10 -9.67
CA GLU A 261 4.30 -8.13 -11.07
C GLU A 261 3.00 -7.34 -11.26
N VAL A 262 2.00 -7.59 -10.41
CA VAL A 262 0.74 -6.85 -10.43
C VAL A 262 0.97 -5.36 -10.17
N SER A 263 1.86 -5.01 -9.23
CA SER A 263 2.23 -3.62 -8.94
C SER A 263 2.82 -2.91 -10.15
N MET A 264 3.74 -3.57 -10.86
CA MET A 264 4.33 -3.04 -12.09
C MET A 264 3.30 -2.82 -13.19
N GLN A 265 2.36 -3.76 -13.37
CA GLN A 265 1.27 -3.63 -14.35
C GLN A 265 0.36 -2.44 -14.03
N VAL A 266 -0.07 -2.29 -12.77
CA VAL A 266 -0.94 -1.20 -12.33
C VAL A 266 -0.21 0.14 -12.43
N LEU A 267 1.06 0.22 -12.00
CA LEU A 267 1.87 1.42 -12.11
C LEU A 267 2.07 1.84 -13.56
N ALA A 268 2.35 0.89 -14.47
CA ALA A 268 2.50 1.18 -15.90
C ALA A 268 1.21 1.75 -16.52
N ASP A 269 0.03 1.24 -16.13
CA ASP A 269 -1.25 1.78 -16.58
C ASP A 269 -1.50 3.20 -16.03
N VAL A 270 -1.19 3.44 -14.76
CA VAL A 270 -1.29 4.77 -14.12
C VAL A 270 -0.35 5.77 -14.80
N GLU A 271 0.89 5.40 -15.05
CA GLU A 271 1.89 6.21 -15.77
C GLU A 271 1.44 6.50 -17.20
N LYS A 272 1.00 5.49 -17.95
CA LYS A 272 0.49 5.67 -19.30
C LYS A 272 -0.64 6.70 -19.36
N ARG A 273 -1.56 6.67 -18.39
CA ARG A 273 -2.66 7.64 -18.30
C ARG A 273 -2.16 9.04 -17.97
N PHE A 274 -1.11 9.17 -17.19
CA PHE A 274 -0.50 10.46 -16.90
C PHE A 274 0.16 11.06 -18.14
N TRP A 275 1.00 10.30 -18.83
CA TRP A 275 1.74 10.76 -20.01
C TRP A 275 0.85 11.03 -21.23
N ASN A 276 -0.31 10.40 -21.31
CA ASN A 276 -1.30 10.67 -22.34
C ASN A 276 -2.06 11.99 -22.16
N LYS A 277 -1.89 12.69 -21.03
CA LYS A 277 -2.49 14.02 -20.84
C LYS A 277 -1.72 15.05 -21.66
N PRO A 278 -2.40 15.99 -22.37
CA PRO A 278 -1.74 16.99 -23.23
C PRO A 278 -0.68 17.85 -22.50
N ASP A 279 -0.88 18.09 -21.22
CA ASP A 279 -0.03 18.91 -20.35
C ASP A 279 0.84 18.10 -19.37
N GLY A 280 0.78 16.77 -19.43
CA GLY A 280 1.46 15.88 -18.49
C GLY A 280 2.96 16.10 -18.43
N ALA A 281 3.61 16.11 -19.60
CA ALA A 281 5.07 16.30 -19.70
C ALA A 281 5.51 17.69 -19.20
N ALA A 282 4.78 18.74 -19.56
CA ALA A 282 5.09 20.10 -19.12
C ALA A 282 4.95 20.26 -17.60
N ARG A 283 3.86 19.75 -17.03
CA ARG A 283 3.66 19.75 -15.57
C ARG A 283 4.71 18.97 -14.83
N TRP A 284 5.11 17.82 -15.39
CA TRP A 284 6.16 17.01 -14.79
C TRP A 284 7.51 17.74 -14.78
N ALA A 285 7.91 18.35 -15.88
CA ALA A 285 9.16 19.08 -15.95
C ALA A 285 9.28 20.19 -14.89
N HIS A 286 8.18 20.89 -14.61
CA HIS A 286 8.14 21.89 -13.53
C HIS A 286 8.20 21.26 -12.14
N GLU A 287 7.51 20.14 -11.92
CA GLU A 287 7.51 19.42 -10.65
C GLU A 287 8.89 18.82 -10.34
N GLU A 288 9.45 18.08 -11.31
CA GLU A 288 10.73 17.39 -11.17
C GLU A 288 11.88 18.36 -10.80
N ALA A 289 11.92 19.52 -11.43
CA ALA A 289 12.92 20.54 -11.14
C ALA A 289 12.83 21.15 -9.73
N ALA A 290 11.67 21.00 -9.07
CA ALA A 290 11.40 21.56 -7.74
C ALA A 290 11.44 20.53 -6.61
N LEU A 291 11.56 19.23 -6.93
CA LEU A 291 11.68 18.18 -5.92
C LEU A 291 13.02 18.26 -5.19
N THR A 292 13.01 17.91 -3.90
CA THR A 292 14.23 17.77 -3.10
C THR A 292 15.05 16.58 -3.61
N THR A 293 16.35 16.80 -3.85
CA THR A 293 17.28 15.76 -4.31
C THR A 293 17.38 14.63 -3.29
N LEU A 294 17.35 13.38 -3.79
CA LEU A 294 17.45 12.19 -2.94
C LEU A 294 18.84 12.02 -2.33
N PRO A 295 18.94 11.51 -1.09
CA PRO A 295 20.18 11.05 -0.52
C PRO A 295 20.84 9.96 -1.38
N ARG A 296 22.18 9.84 -1.34
CA ARG A 296 22.94 8.84 -2.10
C ARG A 296 22.51 7.40 -1.78
N LEU A 297 22.20 7.12 -0.53
CA LEU A 297 21.70 5.82 -0.08
C LEU A 297 20.22 5.96 0.26
N PRO A 298 19.37 5.05 -0.22
CA PRO A 298 17.96 5.05 0.15
C PRO A 298 17.80 4.73 1.65
N PHE A 299 16.73 5.19 2.26
CA PHE A 299 16.34 4.78 3.61
C PHE A 299 16.05 3.28 3.64
N ASP A 300 16.52 2.59 4.69
CA ASP A 300 16.19 1.19 4.92
C ASP A 300 14.84 1.08 5.66
N PRO A 301 13.76 0.64 4.98
CA PRO A 301 12.44 0.54 5.59
C PRO A 301 12.29 -0.67 6.51
N ARG A 302 13.28 -1.58 6.60
CA ARG A 302 13.21 -2.80 7.40
C ARG A 302 13.19 -2.47 8.89
N LYS A 303 12.40 -3.20 9.65
CA LYS A 303 12.44 -3.12 11.11
C LYS A 303 13.60 -3.97 11.62
N THR A 304 14.55 -3.32 12.28
CA THR A 304 15.74 -3.97 12.83
C THR A 304 15.60 -4.16 14.35
N ASP A 305 15.87 -5.37 14.82
CA ASP A 305 16.06 -5.70 16.23
C ASP A 305 17.43 -6.37 16.40
N VAL A 306 18.32 -5.72 17.09
CA VAL A 306 19.72 -6.16 17.29
C VAL A 306 19.88 -7.19 18.41
N ALA A 307 18.84 -7.46 19.18
CA ALA A 307 18.86 -8.30 20.37
C ALA A 307 17.84 -9.45 20.32
N THR A 308 17.56 -9.99 19.12
CA THR A 308 16.66 -11.13 18.98
C THR A 308 17.28 -12.38 19.57
N VAL A 309 16.67 -12.93 20.62
CA VAL A 309 17.20 -14.10 21.33
C VAL A 309 16.77 -15.39 20.62
N VAL A 310 17.75 -16.26 20.32
CA VAL A 310 17.52 -17.60 19.79
C VAL A 310 17.16 -18.55 20.92
N SER A 311 16.03 -19.24 20.82
CA SER A 311 15.59 -20.22 21.80
C SER A 311 16.54 -21.43 21.89
N SER A 312 16.41 -22.22 22.95
CA SER A 312 17.09 -23.51 23.05
C SER A 312 16.68 -24.53 21.97
N ARG A 313 15.60 -24.24 21.24
CA ARG A 313 15.12 -25.04 20.10
C ARG A 313 15.64 -24.51 18.75
N SER A 314 16.61 -23.61 18.75
CA SER A 314 17.11 -22.94 17.54
C SER A 314 16.01 -22.26 16.73
N THR A 315 15.13 -21.57 17.42
CA THR A 315 14.06 -20.75 16.80
C THR A 315 14.10 -19.33 17.32
N VAL A 316 13.70 -18.40 16.48
CA VAL A 316 13.50 -16.98 16.82
C VAL A 316 12.06 -16.59 16.51
N VAL A 317 11.56 -15.58 17.22
CA VAL A 317 10.25 -14.98 16.93
C VAL A 317 10.48 -13.58 16.39
N VAL A 318 10.09 -13.36 15.14
CA VAL A 318 10.18 -12.05 14.48
C VAL A 318 8.79 -11.67 13.99
N GLU A 319 8.34 -10.47 14.34
CA GLU A 319 6.98 -9.95 13.99
C GLU A 319 5.84 -10.91 14.37
N GLY A 320 6.07 -11.72 15.44
CA GLY A 320 5.09 -12.67 15.95
C GLY A 320 4.98 -13.99 15.17
N ALA A 321 5.88 -14.24 14.23
CA ALA A 321 6.04 -15.51 13.54
C ALA A 321 7.35 -16.21 13.98
N MET A 322 7.37 -17.53 13.98
CA MET A 322 8.50 -18.34 14.42
C MET A 322 9.31 -18.82 13.22
N TYR A 323 10.63 -18.64 13.28
CA TYR A 323 11.57 -19.11 12.25
C TYR A 323 12.66 -19.96 12.87
N SER A 324 13.04 -21.05 12.21
CA SER A 324 14.22 -21.80 12.61
C SER A 324 15.50 -21.12 12.12
N VAL A 325 16.57 -21.31 12.88
CA VAL A 325 17.93 -20.88 12.56
C VAL A 325 18.90 -22.03 12.74
N PRO A 326 20.14 -21.97 12.21
CA PRO A 326 21.13 -23.01 12.42
C PRO A 326 21.24 -23.43 13.89
N SER A 327 21.30 -24.72 14.15
CA SER A 327 21.32 -25.24 15.51
C SER A 327 22.50 -24.71 16.36
N LEU A 328 23.60 -24.31 15.69
CA LEU A 328 24.75 -23.69 16.33
C LEU A 328 24.46 -22.29 16.90
N TRP A 329 23.39 -21.64 16.46
CA TRP A 329 22.99 -20.32 16.97
C TRP A 329 22.10 -20.41 18.23
N ALA A 330 21.76 -21.62 18.66
CA ALA A 330 20.90 -21.80 19.83
C ALA A 330 21.43 -21.08 21.06
N ARG A 331 20.54 -20.31 21.74
CA ARG A 331 20.83 -19.51 22.94
C ARG A 331 21.75 -18.31 22.71
N LEU A 332 22.08 -17.99 21.44
CA LEU A 332 22.79 -16.77 21.10
C LEU A 332 21.81 -15.63 20.80
N THR A 333 22.31 -14.44 20.71
CA THR A 333 21.59 -13.26 20.24
C THR A 333 21.96 -13.00 18.79
N VAL A 334 20.96 -12.73 17.95
CA VAL A 334 21.10 -12.44 16.53
C VAL A 334 20.44 -11.11 16.20
N THR A 335 20.84 -10.49 15.12
CA THR A 335 20.14 -9.31 14.58
C THR A 335 19.07 -9.79 13.59
N SER A 336 17.85 -9.29 13.74
CA SER A 336 16.77 -9.52 12.79
C SER A 336 16.41 -8.25 12.02
N HIS A 337 16.24 -8.36 10.72
CA HIS A 337 15.75 -7.31 9.82
C HIS A 337 14.45 -7.79 9.16
N ALA A 338 13.32 -7.23 9.60
CA ALA A 338 12.02 -7.56 9.04
C ALA A 338 11.67 -6.60 7.90
N GLY A 339 11.76 -7.08 6.67
CA GLY A 339 11.37 -6.39 5.46
C GLY A 339 9.88 -6.56 5.13
N VAL A 340 9.49 -6.18 3.92
CA VAL A 340 8.12 -6.32 3.42
C VAL A 340 7.76 -7.80 3.24
N ASP A 341 8.57 -8.53 2.46
CA ASP A 341 8.31 -9.92 2.07
C ASP A 341 9.30 -10.91 2.67
N GLU A 342 10.44 -10.42 3.17
CA GLU A 342 11.51 -11.23 3.70
C GLU A 342 11.93 -10.80 5.10
N ILE A 343 12.47 -11.76 5.83
CA ILE A 343 13.18 -11.57 7.09
C ILE A 343 14.62 -12.02 6.89
N GLU A 344 15.56 -11.16 7.27
CA GLU A 344 16.98 -11.49 7.33
C GLU A 344 17.42 -11.63 8.79
N LEU A 345 18.04 -12.74 9.10
CA LEU A 345 18.58 -13.04 10.43
C LEU A 345 20.10 -13.12 10.31
N VAL A 346 20.79 -12.24 11.01
CA VAL A 346 22.26 -12.16 11.00
C VAL A 346 22.79 -12.72 12.30
N GLY A 347 23.48 -13.83 12.18
CA GLY A 347 24.08 -14.57 13.28
C GLY A 347 25.56 -14.26 13.51
N PRO A 348 26.25 -15.11 14.29
CA PRO A 348 27.67 -14.99 14.55
C PRO A 348 28.51 -14.95 13.27
N GLY A 349 29.61 -14.24 13.28
CA GLY A 349 30.51 -14.13 12.12
C GLY A 349 29.92 -13.42 10.91
N ARG A 350 28.79 -12.71 11.07
CA ARG A 350 28.04 -12.04 9.99
C ARG A 350 27.40 -13.03 8.98
N GLU A 351 27.27 -14.29 9.34
CA GLU A 351 26.45 -15.21 8.56
C GLU A 351 25.02 -14.74 8.56
N SER A 352 24.34 -14.72 7.43
CA SER A 352 22.93 -14.34 7.33
C SER A 352 22.10 -15.41 6.66
N ILE A 353 20.87 -15.55 7.13
CA ILE A 353 19.85 -16.36 6.50
C ILE A 353 18.65 -15.48 6.14
N ARG A 354 18.06 -15.73 4.99
CA ARG A 354 16.85 -15.04 4.53
C ARG A 354 15.71 -16.02 4.47
N ARG A 355 14.55 -15.57 4.94
CA ARG A 355 13.31 -16.31 4.96
C ARG A 355 12.17 -15.44 4.46
N ARG A 356 11.20 -16.07 3.81
CA ARG A 356 9.96 -15.40 3.47
C ARG A 356 9.24 -14.96 4.75
N ARG A 357 8.71 -13.77 4.77
CA ARG A 357 7.90 -13.28 5.88
C ARG A 357 6.54 -13.94 5.86
N ILE A 358 6.22 -14.72 6.91
CA ILE A 358 4.98 -15.46 7.08
C ILE A 358 4.00 -14.73 8.02
N PRO A 359 2.70 -15.09 8.04
CA PRO A 359 1.71 -14.50 8.93
C PRO A 359 2.08 -14.69 10.42
N LYS A 360 1.65 -13.72 11.23
CA LYS A 360 1.77 -13.80 12.69
C LYS A 360 1.08 -15.07 13.22
N GLY A 361 1.72 -15.76 14.15
CA GLY A 361 1.26 -17.01 14.73
C GLY A 361 1.65 -18.26 13.92
N SER A 362 2.24 -18.09 12.73
CA SER A 362 2.75 -19.20 11.92
C SER A 362 4.20 -19.55 12.28
N SER A 363 4.66 -20.70 11.81
CA SER A 363 6.04 -21.16 11.97
C SER A 363 6.62 -21.66 10.66
N ASP A 364 7.89 -21.30 10.41
CA ASP A 364 8.72 -21.79 9.30
C ASP A 364 9.93 -22.51 9.89
N ILE A 365 9.87 -23.83 9.91
CA ILE A 365 10.90 -24.69 10.49
C ILE A 365 11.56 -25.51 9.37
N ASP A 366 12.82 -25.21 9.11
CA ASP A 366 13.64 -25.91 8.13
C ASP A 366 14.52 -26.93 8.84
N TYR A 367 14.04 -28.17 8.92
CA TYR A 367 14.77 -29.27 9.55
C TYR A 367 16.01 -29.65 8.74
N ALA A 368 15.90 -29.63 7.43
CA ALA A 368 16.97 -30.01 6.52
C ALA A 368 18.16 -29.05 6.55
N ALA A 369 17.91 -27.73 6.62
CA ALA A 369 18.99 -26.75 6.68
C ALA A 369 19.58 -26.59 8.08
N HIS A 370 18.76 -26.68 9.14
CA HIS A 370 19.16 -26.19 10.45
C HIS A 370 19.41 -27.27 11.51
N TYR A 371 18.89 -28.50 11.32
CA TYR A 371 18.88 -29.50 12.36
C TYR A 371 19.54 -30.82 11.98
N LEU A 372 20.13 -30.97 10.79
CA LEU A 372 20.69 -32.27 10.34
C LEU A 372 21.66 -32.89 11.35
N ALA A 373 22.63 -32.10 11.81
CA ALA A 373 23.63 -32.59 12.77
C ALA A 373 23.00 -33.04 14.12
N VAL A 374 21.95 -32.34 14.57
CA VAL A 374 21.23 -32.68 15.79
C VAL A 374 20.37 -33.93 15.60
N LEU A 375 19.64 -34.00 14.47
CA LEU A 375 18.78 -35.15 14.15
C LEU A 375 19.57 -36.42 13.91
N ALA A 376 20.77 -36.32 13.33
CA ALA A 376 21.70 -37.44 13.16
C ALA A 376 22.03 -38.15 14.48
N THR A 377 21.95 -37.49 15.62
CA THR A 377 22.22 -38.03 16.96
C THR A 377 20.96 -38.37 17.76
N LYS A 378 19.76 -38.01 17.25
CA LYS A 378 18.49 -38.14 18.00
C LYS A 378 17.41 -38.89 17.21
N PRO A 379 17.48 -40.22 17.07
CA PRO A 379 16.51 -41.02 16.30
C PRO A 379 15.04 -40.79 16.72
N GLN A 380 14.78 -40.56 18.01
CA GLN A 380 13.43 -40.26 18.48
C GLN A 380 12.87 -38.96 17.91
N ALA A 381 13.71 -37.93 17.76
CA ALA A 381 13.31 -36.69 17.12
C ALA A 381 13.06 -36.89 15.61
N VAL A 382 13.93 -37.68 14.95
CA VAL A 382 13.73 -38.06 13.54
C VAL A 382 12.36 -38.69 13.33
N ARG A 383 11.95 -39.65 14.18
CA ARG A 383 10.64 -40.29 14.08
C ARG A 383 9.47 -39.32 14.09
N GLN A 384 9.60 -38.20 14.83
CA GLN A 384 8.52 -37.21 14.96
C GLN A 384 8.45 -36.23 13.79
N VAL A 385 9.58 -35.93 13.14
CA VAL A 385 9.68 -34.90 12.09
C VAL A 385 9.98 -35.48 10.71
N ALA A 386 10.08 -36.81 10.58
CA ALA A 386 10.59 -37.49 9.40
C ALA A 386 9.86 -37.07 8.10
N ASP A 387 8.52 -37.05 8.12
CA ASP A 387 7.73 -36.71 6.92
C ASP A 387 8.04 -35.33 6.39
N VAL A 388 8.14 -34.34 7.29
CA VAL A 388 8.50 -32.96 6.92
C VAL A 388 9.98 -32.91 6.52
N LEU A 389 10.87 -33.53 7.27
CA LEU A 389 12.31 -33.55 7.00
C LEU A 389 12.64 -34.13 5.63
N VAL A 390 12.08 -35.31 5.28
CA VAL A 390 12.38 -35.93 3.99
C VAL A 390 11.76 -35.17 2.82
N ALA A 391 10.61 -34.51 3.02
CA ALA A 391 10.03 -33.62 2.03
C ALA A 391 10.93 -32.41 1.79
N GLN A 392 11.51 -31.83 2.84
CA GLN A 392 12.46 -30.69 2.74
C GLN A 392 13.79 -31.12 2.12
N LEU A 393 14.27 -32.32 2.41
CA LEU A 393 15.44 -32.88 1.74
C LEU A 393 15.18 -33.15 0.27
N GLY A 394 13.97 -33.56 -0.10
CA GLY A 394 13.59 -33.83 -1.49
C GLY A 394 14.41 -35.01 -2.09
N GLY A 395 14.52 -35.05 -3.41
CA GLY A 395 15.27 -36.11 -4.10
C GLY A 395 14.81 -37.54 -3.72
N PRO A 396 15.72 -38.47 -3.40
CA PRO A 396 15.36 -39.86 -3.09
C PRO A 396 14.86 -40.08 -1.65
N PHE A 397 15.01 -39.07 -0.74
CA PHE A 397 14.76 -39.28 0.70
C PHE A 397 13.32 -39.63 1.04
N PRO A 398 12.28 -39.11 0.42
CA PRO A 398 10.90 -39.52 0.67
C PRO A 398 10.69 -41.02 0.35
N ALA A 399 11.20 -41.48 -0.79
CA ALA A 399 11.09 -42.88 -1.20
C ALA A 399 11.88 -43.81 -0.27
N TRP A 400 13.09 -43.42 0.14
CA TRP A 400 13.88 -44.16 1.11
C TRP A 400 13.20 -44.25 2.48
N TRP A 401 12.60 -43.16 2.94
CA TRP A 401 11.86 -43.19 4.21
C TRP A 401 10.68 -44.13 4.16
N GLN A 402 9.91 -44.12 3.08
CA GLN A 402 8.79 -45.05 2.91
C GLN A 402 9.28 -46.51 2.93
N ARG A 403 10.33 -46.81 2.17
CA ARG A 403 10.91 -48.17 2.15
C ARG A 403 11.43 -48.62 3.49
N LEU A 404 12.05 -47.71 4.27
CA LEU A 404 12.46 -48.07 5.65
C LEU A 404 11.28 -48.35 6.58
N LEU A 405 10.14 -47.72 6.37
CA LEU A 405 8.91 -47.99 7.14
C LEU A 405 8.23 -49.29 6.72
N ASP A 406 8.38 -49.71 5.45
CA ASP A 406 7.84 -50.95 4.94
C ASP A 406 8.67 -52.17 5.45
N ASP A 407 9.99 -51.99 5.57
CA ASP A 407 10.93 -53.05 5.97
C ASP A 407 11.10 -53.18 7.51
N ASP A 408 10.88 -52.08 8.26
CA ASP A 408 11.18 -52.01 9.70
C ASP A 408 10.02 -51.38 10.49
N ASN A 409 10.04 -51.59 11.80
CA ASN A 409 9.19 -50.80 12.66
C ASN A 409 9.63 -49.31 12.70
N PRO A 410 8.74 -48.37 13.01
CA PRO A 410 9.03 -46.94 12.96
C PRO A 410 10.22 -46.47 13.82
N ARG A 411 10.58 -47.20 14.85
CA ARG A 411 11.72 -46.91 15.72
C ARG A 411 13.05 -47.26 15.05
N ASP A 412 13.10 -48.38 14.38
CA ASP A 412 14.31 -48.85 13.70
C ASP A 412 14.49 -48.13 12.36
N ALA A 413 13.40 -47.85 11.63
CA ALA A 413 13.42 -46.98 10.49
C ALA A 413 14.01 -45.58 10.82
N ALA A 414 13.60 -44.97 11.95
CA ALA A 414 14.15 -43.69 12.40
C ALA A 414 15.64 -43.78 12.79
N ARG A 415 16.09 -44.91 13.32
CA ARG A 415 17.52 -45.12 13.59
C ARG A 415 18.33 -45.22 12.31
N LYS A 416 17.82 -45.94 11.31
CA LYS A 416 18.44 -46.02 9.99
C LYS A 416 18.48 -44.65 9.29
N MET A 417 17.38 -43.93 9.33
CA MET A 417 17.34 -42.56 8.80
C MET A 417 18.34 -41.64 9.52
N ALA A 418 18.44 -41.66 10.84
CA ALA A 418 19.43 -40.88 11.59
C ALA A 418 20.88 -41.19 11.16
N ARG A 419 21.19 -42.44 10.80
CA ARG A 419 22.50 -42.82 10.22
C ARG A 419 22.70 -42.22 8.83
N ILE A 420 21.67 -42.19 8.00
CA ILE A 420 21.71 -41.53 6.69
C ILE A 420 21.98 -40.03 6.87
N LEU A 421 21.27 -39.36 7.79
CA LEU A 421 21.52 -37.95 8.12
C LEU A 421 22.96 -37.72 8.61
N ARG A 422 23.51 -38.64 9.40
CA ARG A 422 24.92 -38.61 9.81
C ARG A 422 25.84 -38.70 8.59
N GLY A 423 25.53 -39.61 7.66
CA GLY A 423 26.25 -39.69 6.38
C GLY A 423 26.25 -38.39 5.59
N ILE A 424 25.13 -37.66 5.56
CA ILE A 424 25.07 -36.34 4.92
C ILE A 424 26.02 -35.35 5.60
N VAL A 425 26.05 -35.35 6.94
CA VAL A 425 26.91 -34.42 7.70
C VAL A 425 28.40 -34.74 7.49
N ASP A 426 28.75 -36.01 7.47
CA ASP A 426 30.14 -36.44 7.42
C ASP A 426 30.73 -36.53 6.01
N LEU A 427 29.94 -36.90 5.01
CA LEU A 427 30.39 -37.15 3.63
C LEU A 427 29.93 -36.06 2.63
N GLY A 428 28.97 -35.25 3.03
CA GLY A 428 28.22 -34.38 2.13
C GLY A 428 27.05 -35.11 1.46
N ARG A 429 26.11 -34.31 0.94
CA ARG A 429 24.82 -34.83 0.44
C ARG A 429 24.98 -35.78 -0.75
N GLU A 430 25.69 -35.35 -1.79
CA GLU A 430 25.83 -36.12 -3.04
C GLU A 430 26.50 -37.48 -2.83
N GLU A 431 27.55 -37.51 -2.02
CA GLU A 431 28.26 -38.76 -1.71
C GLU A 431 27.41 -39.68 -0.86
N CYS A 432 26.70 -39.13 0.13
CA CYS A 432 25.75 -39.90 0.93
C CYS A 432 24.64 -40.48 0.05
N GLU A 433 24.05 -39.74 -0.85
CA GLU A 433 23.02 -40.21 -1.78
C GLU A 433 23.54 -41.36 -2.66
N ARG A 434 24.74 -41.23 -3.24
CA ARG A 434 25.35 -42.29 -4.05
C ARG A 434 25.56 -43.59 -3.24
N ARG A 435 26.05 -43.49 -2.02
CA ARG A 435 26.32 -44.62 -1.17
C ARG A 435 25.03 -45.28 -0.69
N VAL A 436 24.05 -44.50 -0.27
CA VAL A 436 22.76 -45.01 0.23
C VAL A 436 21.95 -45.68 -0.90
N ALA A 437 22.03 -45.15 -2.15
CA ALA A 437 21.38 -45.82 -3.29
C ALA A 437 21.84 -47.28 -3.44
N ARG A 438 23.16 -47.58 -3.27
CA ARG A 438 23.69 -48.95 -3.30
C ARG A 438 23.10 -49.85 -2.23
N VAL A 439 22.73 -49.32 -1.06
CA VAL A 439 22.05 -50.08 -0.01
C VAL A 439 20.69 -50.56 -0.51
N PHE A 440 19.94 -49.71 -1.15
CA PHE A 440 18.61 -50.04 -1.63
C PHE A 440 18.61 -50.83 -2.94
N ASP A 441 19.63 -50.67 -3.78
CA ASP A 441 19.74 -51.37 -5.06
C ASP A 441 20.37 -52.76 -4.93
N ASN A 442 21.43 -52.91 -4.11
CA ASN A 442 22.23 -54.10 -4.01
C ASN A 442 22.04 -54.87 -2.70
N GLY A 443 21.25 -54.36 -1.73
CA GLY A 443 21.06 -55.00 -0.43
C GLY A 443 22.28 -54.91 0.50
N GLU A 444 23.19 -53.94 0.24
CA GLU A 444 24.36 -53.72 1.10
C GLU A 444 23.96 -53.19 2.48
N ALA A 445 24.74 -53.51 3.52
CA ALA A 445 24.43 -53.01 4.86
C ALA A 445 24.72 -51.51 5.01
N LEU A 446 23.76 -50.72 5.47
CA LEU A 446 23.89 -49.28 5.66
C LEU A 446 25.11 -48.90 6.53
N SER A 447 25.43 -49.71 7.53
CA SER A 447 26.60 -49.49 8.39
C SER A 447 27.94 -49.61 7.68
N VAL A 448 28.01 -50.44 6.66
CA VAL A 448 29.23 -50.65 5.86
C VAL A 448 29.41 -49.51 4.85
N VAL A 449 28.32 -49.14 4.19
CA VAL A 449 28.34 -48.17 3.11
C VAL A 449 28.61 -46.74 3.60
N LEU A 450 28.17 -46.42 4.81
CA LEU A 450 28.36 -45.10 5.43
C LEU A 450 29.60 -45.01 6.34
N MET A 451 30.46 -46.06 6.41
CA MET A 451 31.74 -45.97 7.11
C MET A 451 32.63 -44.93 6.44
N VAL A 452 33.04 -43.94 7.23
CA VAL A 452 34.10 -43.00 6.87
C VAL A 452 35.42 -43.63 7.28
N GLU A 453 36.33 -43.89 6.34
CA GLU A 453 37.70 -44.26 6.67
C GLU A 453 38.34 -43.19 7.54
N SER A 454 38.80 -43.53 8.74
CA SER A 454 39.31 -42.61 9.76
C SER A 454 40.52 -41.77 9.28
N SER A 455 41.07 -42.06 8.10
CA SER A 455 42.24 -41.40 7.51
C SER A 455 41.95 -40.04 6.85
N THR A 456 40.67 -39.69 6.67
CA THR A 456 40.29 -38.37 6.02
C THR A 456 39.71 -37.35 7.00
N LEU A 457 39.60 -37.67 8.27
CA LEU A 457 39.06 -36.78 9.31
C LEU A 457 40.16 -35.91 9.96
N THR A 458 41.10 -35.37 9.20
CA THR A 458 41.86 -34.19 9.64
C THR A 458 41.35 -32.90 9.01
N ARG A 459 40.05 -32.68 9.08
CA ARG A 459 39.58 -31.29 9.14
C ARG A 459 39.73 -30.88 10.59
N PRO A 460 40.60 -29.93 10.92
CA PRO A 460 40.58 -29.40 12.27
C PRO A 460 39.16 -28.89 12.48
N LEU A 461 38.49 -29.37 13.54
CA LEU A 461 37.42 -28.61 14.15
C LEU A 461 37.98 -27.21 14.23
N SER A 462 37.47 -26.28 13.44
CA SER A 462 37.72 -24.88 13.72
C SER A 462 37.17 -24.72 15.12
N LEU A 463 38.07 -24.67 16.08
CA LEU A 463 37.77 -24.26 17.42
C LEU A 463 36.99 -23.01 17.28
N VAL A 464 35.71 -23.03 17.64
CA VAL A 464 34.97 -21.83 17.91
C VAL A 464 35.93 -20.99 18.75
N PRO A 465 36.35 -19.80 18.30
CA PRO A 465 37.29 -18.98 19.07
C PRO A 465 36.74 -18.95 20.49
N SER A 466 37.59 -19.32 21.45
CA SER A 466 37.21 -19.29 22.84
C SER A 466 36.64 -17.92 23.14
N ARG A 467 35.62 -17.84 23.93
CA ARG A 467 34.73 -16.69 24.15
C ARG A 467 35.44 -15.39 24.59
N PHE A 468 36.79 -15.34 24.63
CA PHE A 468 37.55 -14.32 25.36
C PHE A 468 38.87 -13.86 24.71
N ASP A 469 39.10 -14.11 23.42
CA ASP A 469 40.27 -13.50 22.74
C ASP A 469 39.90 -12.22 21.98
N PHE A 470 39.03 -11.40 22.58
CA PHE A 470 38.93 -9.99 22.22
C PHE A 470 39.67 -9.22 23.31
N GLU A 471 40.88 -8.76 23.03
CA GLU A 471 41.40 -7.60 23.73
C GLU A 471 40.45 -6.43 23.41
N ILE A 472 39.53 -6.19 24.33
CA ILE A 472 38.81 -4.94 24.38
C ILE A 472 39.87 -3.94 24.82
N GLU A 473 40.43 -3.16 23.90
CA GLU A 473 41.08 -1.92 24.26
C GLU A 473 40.03 -1.06 24.99
N CYS A 474 40.02 -1.15 26.30
CA CYS A 474 39.26 -0.25 27.15
C CYS A 474 39.84 1.13 26.94
N THR A 475 39.24 1.91 26.06
CA THR A 475 39.51 3.34 25.99
C THR A 475 39.29 3.90 27.40
N SER A 476 40.33 4.41 28.03
CA SER A 476 40.23 4.93 29.38
C SER A 476 39.21 6.08 29.39
N VAL A 477 38.48 6.23 30.50
CA VAL A 477 37.49 7.32 30.68
C VAL A 477 38.14 8.69 30.44
N SER A 478 39.45 8.84 30.70
CA SER A 478 40.25 10.04 30.36
C SER A 478 40.22 10.44 28.89
N HIS A 479 40.05 9.52 27.98
CA HIS A 479 39.93 9.85 26.54
C HIS A 479 38.62 10.60 26.22
N PHE A 480 37.57 10.34 26.96
CA PHE A 480 36.31 11.09 26.84
C PHE A 480 36.40 12.47 27.49
N ASP A 481 37.15 12.59 28.54
CA ASP A 481 37.42 13.88 29.19
C ASP A 481 38.24 14.80 28.27
N ASP A 482 39.20 14.25 27.52
CA ASP A 482 39.97 14.99 26.52
C ASP A 482 39.10 15.47 25.33
N LEU A 483 38.12 14.69 24.91
CA LEU A 483 37.14 15.09 23.88
C LEU A 483 36.19 16.19 24.39
N LEU A 484 35.77 16.13 25.65
CA LEU A 484 34.94 17.16 26.25
C LEU A 484 35.70 18.47 26.43
N MET A 485 36.99 18.41 26.78
CA MET A 485 37.85 19.60 26.91
C MET A 485 38.15 20.21 25.53
N ALA A 486 38.33 19.40 24.50
CA ALA A 486 38.50 19.88 23.13
C ALA A 486 37.23 20.56 22.60
N ALA A 487 36.04 20.01 22.90
CA ALA A 487 34.76 20.62 22.56
C ALA A 487 34.51 21.94 23.27
N ALA A 488 34.93 22.07 24.57
CA ALA A 488 34.78 23.29 25.34
C ALA A 488 35.69 24.42 24.84
N SER A 489 36.88 24.09 24.27
CA SER A 489 37.81 25.08 23.72
C SER A 489 37.33 25.67 22.39
N VAL A 490 36.46 24.98 21.67
CA VAL A 490 35.86 25.47 20.40
C VAL A 490 34.69 26.43 20.63
N VAL A 491 34.02 26.32 21.79
CA VAL A 491 32.87 27.20 22.12
C VAL A 491 33.31 28.48 22.84
N GLY A 492 34.54 28.53 23.40
CA GLY A 492 35.09 29.68 24.14
C GLY A 492 35.80 30.73 23.28
N GLY A 493 35.86 30.60 21.97
CA GLY A 493 36.60 31.47 21.03
C GLY A 493 35.79 32.49 20.25
N ALA A 494 34.54 32.78 20.65
CA ALA A 494 33.73 33.81 20.03
C ALA A 494 33.14 34.74 21.13
N ALA A 495 33.93 35.67 21.59
CA ALA A 495 33.51 36.88 22.28
C ALA A 495 34.20 38.08 21.66
#